data_9554519e905bde178f313bfa519d892b
#
_entry.id   9554519e905bde178f313bfa519d892b
#
_cell.length_a   1.000
_cell.length_b   1.000
_cell.length_c   1.000
_cell.angle_alpha   90.00
_cell.angle_beta   90.00
_cell.angle_gamma   90.00
#
_symmetry.space_group_name_H-M   'P 1'
#
loop_
_entity.id
_entity.type
_entity.pdbx_description
1 polymer ?
#
loop_
_entity_poly.entity_id
_entity_poly.type
_entity_poly.pdbx_seq_one_letter_code
_entity_poly.pdbx_strand_id
1 'polypeptide(L)'
;MSKRKSLMNVVFAGVAAFLLLAATPVWAADATVKIANFTFGPQELTVKAGTKVTWTNEDDIPHIVVSPNNFRSKVLDTDGTYAFTFTTPGTYKYFCSLHPHMTGTVVVEAATGSITPP
;
A
#
# COMPACT_ATOMS: atom_id res chain seq x y z
N MET A 1 -45.19 -10.59 39.03
CA MET A 1 -44.20 -9.99 39.54
C MET A 1 -42.83 -10.25 39.09
N SER A 2 -42.30 -11.21 38.82
CA SER A 2 -40.90 -11.42 38.62
C SER A 2 -40.48 -11.47 37.20
N LYS A 3 -41.22 -11.01 36.31
CA LYS A 3 -40.85 -11.16 34.96
C LYS A 3 -39.93 -10.11 34.47
N ARG A 4 -39.74 -9.06 35.12
CA ARG A 4 -38.98 -8.00 34.56
C ARG A 4 -37.53 -8.34 34.44
N LYS A 5 -36.98 -9.21 35.22
CA LYS A 5 -35.58 -9.40 35.19
C LYS A 5 -35.04 -9.89 33.90
N SER A 6 -35.76 -10.59 33.13
CA SER A 6 -35.20 -11.13 31.91
C SER A 6 -34.84 -10.07 30.90
N LEU A 7 -35.32 -8.89 31.06
CA LEU A 7 -35.07 -7.88 30.05
C LEU A 7 -33.67 -7.38 30.02
N MET A 8 -33.04 -7.29 31.15
CA MET A 8 -31.71 -6.75 31.17
C MET A 8 -30.71 -7.60 30.47
N ASN A 9 -30.90 -8.87 30.46
CA ASN A 9 -29.92 -9.73 29.87
C ASN A 9 -29.73 -9.49 28.40
N VAL A 10 -30.76 -9.07 27.75
CA VAL A 10 -30.68 -8.86 26.31
C VAL A 10 -29.73 -7.74 25.97
N VAL A 11 -29.72 -6.74 26.83
CA VAL A 11 -28.92 -5.56 26.54
C VAL A 11 -27.42 -5.87 26.53
N PHE A 12 -27.00 -6.73 27.43
CA PHE A 12 -25.60 -7.02 27.50
C PHE A 12 -25.07 -7.75 26.26
N ALA A 13 -25.89 -8.59 25.70
CA ALA A 13 -25.47 -9.33 24.54
C ALA A 13 -25.16 -8.38 23.37
N GLY A 14 -25.95 -7.34 23.24
CA GLY A 14 -25.69 -6.40 22.16
C GLY A 14 -24.40 -5.66 22.33
N VAL A 15 -24.04 -5.32 23.54
CA VAL A 15 -22.80 -4.59 23.77
C VAL A 15 -21.60 -5.46 23.46
N ALA A 16 -21.64 -6.71 23.83
CA ALA A 16 -20.53 -7.59 23.57
C ALA A 16 -20.29 -7.76 22.09
N ALA A 17 -21.35 -7.93 21.32
CA ALA A 17 -21.22 -8.07 19.89
C ALA A 17 -20.60 -6.84 19.25
N PHE A 18 -20.95 -5.71 19.76
CA PHE A 18 -20.42 -4.48 19.24
C PHE A 18 -18.92 -4.37 19.43
N LEU A 19 -18.41 -4.81 20.57
CA LEU A 19 -16.98 -4.75 20.82
C LEU A 19 -16.18 -5.65 19.87
N LEU A 20 -16.74 -6.78 19.48
CA LEU A 20 -16.05 -7.65 18.56
C LEU A 20 -15.84 -7.02 17.21
N LEU A 21 -16.75 -6.19 16.76
CA LEU A 21 -16.59 -5.53 15.48
C LEU A 21 -15.47 -4.52 15.48
N ALA A 22 -15.09 -3.99 16.62
CA ALA A 22 -14.02 -3.03 16.70
C ALA A 22 -12.65 -3.65 16.58
N ALA A 23 -12.55 -4.96 16.62
CA ALA A 23 -11.27 -5.65 16.59
C ALA A 23 -10.91 -6.14 15.21
N THR A 24 -11.28 -5.44 14.16
CA THR A 24 -10.95 -5.84 12.81
C THR A 24 -9.47 -5.65 12.54
N PRO A 25 -8.79 -6.63 11.99
CA PRO A 25 -7.38 -6.47 11.66
C PRO A 25 -7.19 -5.50 10.51
N VAL A 26 -6.04 -4.84 10.52
CA VAL A 26 -5.64 -3.95 9.44
C VAL A 26 -4.67 -4.70 8.55
N TRP A 27 -4.98 -4.79 7.27
CA TRP A 27 -4.16 -5.52 6.33
C TRP A 27 -3.35 -4.55 5.49
N ALA A 28 -2.11 -4.92 5.18
CA ALA A 28 -1.31 -4.18 4.23
C ALA A 28 -1.93 -4.34 2.85
N ALA A 29 -1.97 -3.27 2.09
CA ALA A 29 -2.44 -3.32 0.73
C ALA A 29 -1.29 -3.61 -0.22
N ASP A 30 -1.60 -4.09 -1.41
CA ASP A 30 -0.63 -4.29 -2.48
C ASP A 30 -1.03 -3.44 -3.66
N ALA A 31 -0.05 -2.94 -4.38
CA ALA A 31 -0.26 -2.14 -5.58
C ALA A 31 0.77 -2.55 -6.62
N THR A 32 0.46 -2.32 -7.88
CA THR A 32 1.32 -2.73 -8.98
C THR A 32 1.58 -1.56 -9.91
N VAL A 33 2.82 -1.44 -10.37
CA VAL A 33 3.22 -0.53 -11.43
C VAL A 33 3.72 -1.38 -12.60
N LYS A 34 3.17 -1.17 -13.77
CA LYS A 34 3.63 -1.86 -14.98
C LYS A 34 4.66 -1.03 -15.70
N ILE A 35 5.69 -1.67 -16.19
CA ILE A 35 6.70 -1.04 -17.03
C ILE A 35 6.43 -1.53 -18.44
N ALA A 36 5.96 -0.64 -19.31
CA ALA A 36 5.63 -1.00 -20.68
C ALA A 36 5.84 0.20 -21.58
N ASN A 37 6.40 -0.04 -22.78
CA ASN A 37 6.68 1.01 -23.75
C ASN A 37 7.51 2.14 -23.15
N PHE A 38 8.50 1.79 -22.34
CA PHE A 38 9.40 2.75 -21.69
C PHE A 38 8.66 3.72 -20.79
N THR A 39 7.57 3.31 -20.18
CA THR A 39 6.83 4.13 -19.22
C THR A 39 6.46 3.34 -18.00
N PHE A 40 6.25 4.04 -16.90
CA PHE A 40 5.70 3.47 -15.68
C PHE A 40 4.20 3.77 -15.64
N GLY A 41 3.40 2.75 -15.45
CA GLY A 41 1.95 2.91 -15.44
C GLY A 41 1.31 2.32 -14.19
N PRO A 42 0.67 3.13 -13.37
CA PRO A 42 0.51 4.58 -13.50
C PRO A 42 1.80 5.31 -13.21
N GLN A 43 1.99 6.45 -13.84
CA GLN A 43 3.20 7.24 -13.62
C GLN A 43 3.22 7.83 -12.21
N GLU A 44 2.08 8.24 -11.70
CA GLU A 44 1.94 8.67 -10.32
C GLU A 44 0.97 7.74 -9.61
N LEU A 45 1.43 7.13 -8.54
CA LEU A 45 0.66 6.19 -7.76
C LEU A 45 0.57 6.69 -6.33
N THR A 46 -0.66 6.79 -5.80
CA THR A 46 -0.87 7.18 -4.41
C THR A 46 -1.28 5.95 -3.61
N VAL A 47 -0.57 5.70 -2.51
CA VAL A 47 -0.83 4.54 -1.65
C VAL A 47 -0.82 4.97 -0.20
N LYS A 48 -1.31 4.09 0.67
CA LYS A 48 -1.22 4.29 2.12
C LYS A 48 0.07 3.70 2.65
N ALA A 49 0.58 4.25 3.73
CA ALA A 49 1.74 3.69 4.41
C ALA A 49 1.45 2.22 4.78
N GLY A 50 2.43 1.36 4.55
CA GLY A 50 2.28 -0.08 4.72
C GLY A 50 2.02 -0.82 3.42
N THR A 51 1.87 -0.12 2.31
CA THR A 51 1.59 -0.75 1.02
C THR A 51 2.87 -1.30 0.39
N LYS A 52 2.77 -2.52 -0.13
CA LYS A 52 3.84 -3.11 -0.93
C LYS A 52 3.55 -2.80 -2.39
N VAL A 53 4.46 -2.11 -3.06
CA VAL A 53 4.35 -1.78 -4.48
C VAL A 53 5.27 -2.70 -5.25
N THR A 54 4.74 -3.34 -6.29
CA THR A 54 5.49 -4.24 -7.15
C THR A 54 5.54 -3.68 -8.56
N TRP A 55 6.75 -3.51 -9.08
CA TRP A 55 6.99 -3.14 -10.47
C TRP A 55 7.19 -4.41 -11.28
N THR A 56 6.55 -4.50 -12.44
CA THR A 56 6.68 -5.64 -13.34
C THR A 56 7.10 -5.13 -14.72
N ASN A 57 8.21 -5.65 -15.23
CA ASN A 57 8.68 -5.26 -16.57
C ASN A 57 7.99 -6.09 -17.63
N GLU A 58 7.18 -5.42 -18.46
CA GLU A 58 6.50 -6.06 -19.59
C GLU A 58 7.14 -5.73 -20.93
N ASP A 59 8.26 -5.00 -20.93
CA ASP A 59 9.01 -4.69 -22.14
C ASP A 59 9.98 -5.81 -22.49
N ASP A 60 10.43 -5.82 -23.73
CA ASP A 60 11.43 -6.77 -24.20
C ASP A 60 12.84 -6.37 -23.84
N ILE A 61 13.02 -5.25 -23.21
CA ILE A 61 14.33 -4.72 -22.83
C ILE A 61 14.40 -4.54 -21.33
N PRO A 62 15.61 -4.56 -20.76
CA PRO A 62 15.77 -4.45 -19.31
C PRO A 62 15.52 -3.04 -18.79
N HIS A 63 15.06 -2.97 -17.56
CA HIS A 63 14.87 -1.72 -16.83
C HIS A 63 15.39 -1.88 -15.41
N ILE A 64 15.74 -0.75 -14.78
CA ILE A 64 16.15 -0.72 -13.37
C ILE A 64 15.39 0.42 -12.70
N VAL A 65 14.70 0.11 -11.60
CA VAL A 65 13.90 1.11 -10.87
C VAL A 65 14.76 1.68 -9.75
N VAL A 66 14.94 3.00 -9.75
CA VAL A 66 15.81 3.67 -8.78
C VAL A 66 15.14 4.89 -8.20
N SER A 67 15.10 4.97 -6.87
CA SER A 67 14.79 6.20 -6.17
C SER A 67 15.99 6.50 -5.26
N PRO A 68 16.79 7.52 -5.58
CA PRO A 68 18.04 7.77 -4.84
C PRO A 68 17.80 7.87 -3.34
N ASN A 69 18.65 7.18 -2.58
CA ASN A 69 18.58 7.09 -1.12
C ASN A 69 17.38 6.35 -0.57
N ASN A 70 16.51 5.83 -1.42
CA ASN A 70 15.31 5.12 -0.96
C ASN A 70 15.33 3.67 -1.36
N PHE A 71 15.45 3.38 -2.66
CA PHE A 71 15.45 1.99 -3.13
C PHE A 71 16.08 1.89 -4.51
N ARG A 72 16.47 0.67 -4.85
CA ARG A 72 17.03 0.36 -6.15
C ARG A 72 16.77 -1.11 -6.47
N SER A 73 16.22 -1.39 -7.63
CA SER A 73 16.05 -2.77 -8.07
C SER A 73 17.34 -3.28 -8.70
N LYS A 74 17.45 -4.60 -8.83
CA LYS A 74 18.39 -5.18 -9.78
C LYS A 74 17.86 -4.96 -11.19
N VAL A 75 18.59 -5.40 -12.19
CA VAL A 75 18.12 -5.36 -13.56
C VAL A 75 16.88 -6.25 -13.69
N LEU A 76 15.81 -5.68 -14.23
CA LEU A 76 14.58 -6.41 -14.48
C LEU A 76 14.48 -6.73 -15.96
N ASP A 77 14.64 -8.01 -16.29
CA ASP A 77 14.38 -8.48 -17.64
C ASP A 77 12.88 -8.64 -17.85
N THR A 78 12.46 -9.04 -19.03
CA THR A 78 11.05 -9.26 -19.34
C THR A 78 10.43 -10.16 -18.27
N ASP A 79 9.26 -9.74 -17.75
CA ASP A 79 8.53 -10.41 -16.67
C ASP A 79 9.22 -10.33 -15.30
N GLY A 80 10.36 -9.68 -15.21
CA GLY A 80 11.02 -9.47 -13.93
C GLY A 80 10.26 -8.50 -13.05
N THR A 81 10.35 -8.72 -11.73
CA THR A 81 9.63 -7.90 -10.77
C THR A 81 10.54 -7.39 -9.68
N TYR A 82 10.14 -6.26 -9.10
CA TYR A 82 10.78 -5.68 -7.92
C TYR A 82 9.68 -5.15 -7.01
N ALA A 83 9.79 -5.42 -5.72
CA ALA A 83 8.80 -4.97 -4.75
C ALA A 83 9.47 -4.17 -3.65
N PHE A 84 8.79 -3.14 -3.18
CA PHE A 84 9.24 -2.33 -2.07
C PHE A 84 8.04 -1.94 -1.22
N THR A 85 8.15 -2.06 0.09
CA THR A 85 7.08 -1.70 1.02
C THR A 85 7.33 -0.29 1.55
N PHE A 86 6.36 0.60 1.31
CA PHE A 86 6.46 2.00 1.71
C PHE A 86 5.85 2.17 3.09
N THR A 87 6.66 2.42 4.10
CA THR A 87 6.18 2.56 5.47
C THR A 87 6.12 4.01 5.95
N THR A 88 6.83 4.91 5.30
CA THR A 88 6.93 6.30 5.72
C THR A 88 6.21 7.21 4.73
N PRO A 89 5.25 8.02 5.18
CA PRO A 89 4.59 8.99 4.29
C PRO A 89 5.60 9.93 3.62
N GLY A 90 5.32 10.28 2.38
CA GLY A 90 6.18 11.17 1.62
C GLY A 90 5.98 10.98 0.13
N THR A 91 6.77 11.71 -0.64
CA THR A 91 6.75 11.64 -2.11
C THR A 91 8.06 11.04 -2.56
N TYR A 92 7.98 9.93 -3.30
CA TYR A 92 9.15 9.17 -3.73
C TYR A 92 9.23 9.21 -5.24
N LYS A 93 10.14 10.02 -5.76
CA LYS A 93 10.38 10.09 -7.20
C LYS A 93 11.38 9.04 -7.57
N TYR A 94 11.16 8.40 -8.71
CA TYR A 94 12.05 7.35 -9.19
C TYR A 94 12.17 7.41 -10.71
N PHE A 95 13.11 6.67 -11.23
CA PHE A 95 13.38 6.64 -12.67
C PHE A 95 14.04 5.32 -13.03
N CYS A 96 14.17 5.08 -14.33
CA CYS A 96 14.92 3.94 -14.82
C CYS A 96 16.37 4.37 -15.07
N SER A 97 17.33 3.73 -14.41
CA SER A 97 18.72 4.15 -14.56
C SER A 97 19.30 3.89 -15.94
N LEU A 98 18.70 2.99 -16.71
CA LEU A 98 19.10 2.72 -18.09
C LEU A 98 18.47 3.68 -19.08
N HIS A 99 17.34 4.28 -18.70
CA HIS A 99 16.57 5.19 -19.56
C HIS A 99 16.09 6.36 -18.69
N PRO A 100 16.97 7.32 -18.39
CA PRO A 100 16.68 8.33 -17.34
C PRO A 100 15.46 9.23 -17.57
N HIS A 101 14.94 9.29 -18.79
CA HIS A 101 13.73 10.05 -19.07
C HIS A 101 12.47 9.31 -18.62
N MET A 102 12.58 8.02 -18.33
CA MET A 102 11.49 7.23 -17.78
C MET A 102 11.38 7.53 -16.30
N THR A 103 10.33 8.22 -15.89
CA THR A 103 10.17 8.65 -14.50
C THR A 103 8.81 8.27 -13.95
N GLY A 104 8.75 8.14 -12.63
CA GLY A 104 7.52 7.87 -11.92
C GLY A 104 7.56 8.45 -10.52
N THR A 105 6.42 8.39 -9.84
CA THR A 105 6.29 8.91 -8.49
C THR A 105 5.35 8.04 -7.69
N VAL A 106 5.73 7.72 -6.44
CA VAL A 106 4.83 7.11 -5.48
C VAL A 106 4.60 8.13 -4.37
N VAL A 107 3.34 8.45 -4.14
CA VAL A 107 2.93 9.31 -3.04
C VAL A 107 2.40 8.42 -1.94
N VAL A 108 3.01 8.47 -0.77
CA VAL A 108 2.63 7.65 0.37
C VAL A 108 1.94 8.52 1.40
N GLU A 109 0.69 8.22 1.68
CA GLU A 109 -0.12 8.92 2.67
C GLU A 109 -0.15 8.16 3.97
N ALA A 110 -0.48 8.84 5.06
CA ALA A 110 -0.59 8.20 6.36
C ALA A 110 -1.60 7.06 6.30
N ALA A 111 -1.33 6.01 7.06
CA ALA A 111 -2.22 4.85 7.09
C ALA A 111 -3.59 5.24 7.61
N THR A 112 -4.64 4.60 7.05
CA THR A 112 -6.01 4.85 7.48
C THR A 112 -6.15 4.41 8.93
N GLY A 113 -6.83 5.23 9.73
CA GLY A 113 -7.03 4.92 11.13
C GLY A 113 -5.90 5.35 12.03
N SER A 114 -4.82 5.84 11.46
CA SER A 114 -3.70 6.36 12.21
C SER A 114 -4.00 7.79 12.60
N ILE A 115 -4.80 7.97 13.62
CA ILE A 115 -5.23 9.28 14.06
C ILE A 115 -4.32 9.77 15.15
N THR A 116 -3.75 10.93 14.92
CA THR A 116 -2.92 11.56 15.90
C THR A 116 -3.80 12.43 16.78
N PRO A 117 -3.78 12.25 18.08
CA PRO A 117 -4.56 13.12 18.95
C PRO A 117 -4.04 14.54 18.83
N PRO A 118 -4.89 15.49 18.98
CA PRO A 118 -4.52 16.89 18.90
C PRO A 118 -3.58 17.31 20.02
#